data_e068fec082ab223b0368feba1b5428ea
#
_entry.id   e068fec082ab223b0368feba1b5428ea
#
_cell.length_a   1.000
_cell.length_b   1.000
_cell.length_c   1.000
_cell.angle_alpha   90.00
_cell.angle_beta   90.00
_cell.angle_gamma   90.00
#
_symmetry.space_group_name_H-M   'P 1'
#
loop_
_entity.id
_entity.type
_entity.pdbx_description
1 polymer ?
#
loop_
_entity_poly.entity_id
_entity_poly.type
_entity_poly.pdbx_seq_one_letter_code
_entity_poly.pdbx_strand_id
1 'polypeptide(L)'
;MHHKGRNRHHYEYWTDMNRATRNYESVPMPRKYLVEMVMDRRAACITYQGAAYTDASALNYFMGSRERELMHPQTRRELEFVLTMLRDKGEKETFSYLKNCVLRGKPFPWEE
;
A
#
# COMPACT_ATOMS: atom_id res chain seq x y z
N MET A 1 5.53 -6.52 -20.89
CA MET A 1 4.15 -6.70 -20.45
C MET A 1 3.77 -5.62 -19.47
N HIS A 2 2.62 -5.13 -19.58
CA HIS A 2 2.25 -3.96 -18.85
C HIS A 2 1.16 -4.18 -17.84
N HIS A 3 1.54 -4.86 -16.81
CA HIS A 3 0.73 -5.08 -15.66
C HIS A 3 0.19 -3.78 -15.08
N LYS A 4 0.98 -2.72 -15.11
CA LYS A 4 0.61 -1.46 -14.49
C LYS A 4 -0.67 -0.85 -15.08
N GLY A 5 -0.92 -1.01 -16.36
CA GLY A 5 -2.11 -0.47 -17.00
C GLY A 5 -3.40 -1.23 -16.69
N ARG A 6 -3.29 -2.38 -16.04
CA ARG A 6 -4.42 -3.28 -15.79
C ARG A 6 -4.72 -3.49 -14.32
N ASN A 7 -3.76 -3.22 -13.45
CA ASN A 7 -3.90 -3.56 -12.05
C ASN A 7 -3.88 -2.31 -11.17
N ARG A 8 -5.08 -1.87 -10.80
CA ARG A 8 -5.26 -0.59 -10.12
C ARG A 8 -4.78 -0.56 -8.69
N HIS A 9 -4.50 -1.70 -8.07
CA HIS A 9 -3.92 -1.72 -6.73
C HIS A 9 -2.40 -1.75 -6.74
N HIS A 10 -1.76 -1.62 -7.91
CA HIS A 10 -0.31 -1.48 -8.01
C HIS A 10 0.03 0.00 -8.14
N TYR A 11 1.10 0.42 -7.45
CA TYR A 11 1.48 1.83 -7.42
C TYR A 11 1.76 2.39 -8.82
N GLU A 12 2.23 1.53 -9.72
CA GLU A 12 2.61 1.92 -11.08
C GLU A 12 1.42 2.41 -11.91
N TYR A 13 0.22 1.94 -11.59
CA TYR A 13 -0.98 2.42 -12.26
C TYR A 13 -1.20 3.91 -11.97
N TRP A 14 -0.78 4.38 -10.79
CA TRP A 14 -1.04 5.74 -10.32
C TRP A 14 0.17 6.63 -10.59
N THR A 15 0.62 6.64 -11.84
CA THR A 15 1.63 7.57 -12.34
C THR A 15 1.04 8.36 -13.50
N ASP A 16 1.41 9.62 -13.60
CA ASP A 16 0.93 10.48 -14.66
C ASP A 16 2.08 11.28 -15.26
N MET A 17 1.92 11.70 -16.52
CA MET A 17 2.96 12.46 -17.19
C MET A 17 2.87 13.93 -16.79
N ASN A 18 3.97 14.49 -16.30
CA ASN A 18 4.10 15.91 -16.07
C ASN A 18 4.48 16.57 -17.40
N ARG A 19 3.59 17.35 -17.96
CA ARG A 19 3.81 17.97 -19.29
C ARG A 19 4.94 19.00 -19.29
N ALA A 20 5.19 19.62 -18.16
CA ALA A 20 6.27 20.61 -18.06
C ALA A 20 7.64 19.97 -18.10
N THR A 21 7.80 18.82 -17.44
CA THR A 21 9.08 18.10 -17.40
C THR A 21 9.14 16.94 -18.38
N ARG A 22 8.01 16.55 -18.92
CA ARG A 22 7.83 15.36 -19.77
C ARG A 22 8.23 14.06 -19.10
N ASN A 23 8.14 14.02 -17.77
CA ASN A 23 8.40 12.82 -16.97
C ASN A 23 7.12 12.31 -16.36
N TYR A 24 7.05 11.00 -16.13
CA TYR A 24 5.95 10.43 -15.39
C TYR A 24 6.14 10.67 -13.90
N GLU A 25 5.08 11.10 -13.24
CA GLU A 25 5.08 11.34 -11.81
C GLU A 25 4.02 10.48 -11.14
N SER A 26 4.30 10.03 -9.92
CA SER A 26 3.33 9.25 -9.15
C SER A 26 2.19 10.15 -8.68
N VAL A 27 0.99 9.57 -8.57
CA VAL A 27 -0.19 10.24 -8.02
C VAL A 27 -0.72 9.42 -6.86
N PRO A 28 -1.46 10.03 -5.91
CA PRO A 28 -2.02 9.30 -4.78
C PRO A 28 -3.00 8.21 -5.25
N MET A 29 -2.90 7.06 -4.61
CA MET A 29 -3.77 5.93 -4.91
C MET A 29 -5.10 6.09 -4.16
N PRO A 30 -6.27 5.90 -4.82
CA PRO A 30 -7.55 5.89 -4.11
C PRO A 30 -7.59 4.82 -3.02
N ARG A 31 -8.35 5.09 -1.96
CA ARG A 31 -8.42 4.23 -0.78
C ARG A 31 -8.78 2.78 -1.08
N LYS A 32 -9.72 2.57 -1.99
CA LYS A 32 -10.11 1.22 -2.40
C LYS A 32 -8.92 0.40 -2.89
N TYR A 33 -8.09 1.02 -3.73
CA TYR A 33 -6.94 0.32 -4.30
C TYR A 33 -5.78 0.21 -3.32
N LEU A 34 -5.69 1.15 -2.40
CA LEU A 34 -4.74 1.04 -1.28
C LEU A 34 -5.04 -0.22 -0.45
N VAL A 35 -6.31 -0.44 -0.12
CA VAL A 35 -6.72 -1.62 0.64
C VAL A 35 -6.43 -2.90 -0.15
N GLU A 36 -6.74 -2.91 -1.45
CA GLU A 36 -6.43 -4.06 -2.30
C GLU A 36 -4.94 -4.36 -2.33
N MET A 37 -4.10 -3.33 -2.38
CA MET A 37 -2.64 -3.48 -2.34
C MET A 37 -2.18 -4.11 -1.03
N VAL A 38 -2.73 -3.67 0.10
CA VAL A 38 -2.40 -4.24 1.41
C VAL A 38 -2.71 -5.73 1.44
N MET A 39 -3.91 -6.11 0.97
CA MET A 39 -4.32 -7.51 0.97
C MET A 39 -3.47 -8.35 0.02
N ASP A 40 -3.12 -7.80 -1.14
CA ASP A 40 -2.29 -8.48 -2.12
C ASP A 40 -0.88 -8.73 -1.56
N ARG A 41 -0.28 -7.75 -0.90
CA ARG A 41 1.05 -7.90 -0.30
C ARG A 41 1.04 -8.93 0.82
N ARG A 42 0.00 -8.93 1.63
CA ARG A 42 -0.14 -9.92 2.68
C ARG A 42 -0.22 -11.32 2.09
N ALA A 43 -1.06 -11.51 1.07
CA ALA A 43 -1.23 -12.80 0.43
C ALA A 43 0.08 -13.28 -0.22
N ALA A 44 0.82 -12.38 -0.86
CA ALA A 44 2.10 -12.73 -1.46
C ALA A 44 3.12 -13.16 -0.42
N CYS A 45 3.20 -12.45 0.71
CA CYS A 45 4.12 -12.82 1.79
C CYS A 45 3.78 -14.18 2.38
N ILE A 46 2.50 -14.48 2.56
CA ILE A 46 2.07 -15.79 3.05
C ILE A 46 2.50 -16.89 2.07
N THR A 47 2.30 -16.65 0.78
CA THR A 47 2.66 -17.62 -0.25
C THR A 47 4.17 -17.88 -0.29
N TYR A 48 4.98 -16.81 -0.21
CA TYR A 48 6.43 -16.96 -0.33
C TYR A 48 7.09 -17.46 0.95
N GLN A 49 6.58 -17.07 2.10
CA GLN A 49 7.22 -17.40 3.37
C GLN A 49 6.66 -18.64 4.07
N GLY A 50 5.41 -19.01 3.74
CA GLY A 50 4.79 -20.18 4.36
C GLY A 50 4.82 -20.10 5.88
N ALA A 51 5.41 -21.09 6.52
CA ALA A 51 5.49 -21.16 7.98
C ALA A 51 6.30 -20.02 8.61
N ALA A 52 7.15 -19.36 7.84
CA ALA A 52 7.95 -18.24 8.34
C ALA A 52 7.20 -16.91 8.34
N TYR A 53 5.99 -16.88 7.79
CA TYR A 53 5.20 -15.66 7.74
C TYR A 53 4.85 -15.16 9.14
N THR A 54 5.00 -13.83 9.33
CA THR A 54 4.52 -13.15 10.54
C THR A 54 3.78 -11.89 10.13
N ASP A 55 3.10 -11.25 11.07
CA ASP A 55 2.39 -10.01 10.80
C ASP A 55 3.34 -8.86 10.42
N ALA A 56 4.63 -9.00 10.68
CA ALA A 56 5.64 -8.03 10.28
C ALA A 56 6.17 -8.24 8.85
N SER A 57 5.83 -9.36 8.22
CA SER A 57 6.41 -9.73 6.94
C SER A 57 6.17 -8.71 5.84
N ALA A 58 4.94 -8.23 5.70
CA ALA A 58 4.60 -7.27 4.65
C ALA A 58 5.30 -5.92 4.87
N LEU A 59 5.38 -5.47 6.12
CA LEU A 59 6.08 -4.22 6.45
C LEU A 59 7.57 -4.35 6.15
N ASN A 60 8.20 -5.44 6.56
CA ASN A 60 9.63 -5.66 6.33
C ASN A 60 9.95 -5.69 4.84
N TYR A 61 9.13 -6.36 4.05
CA TYR A 61 9.30 -6.39 2.60
C TYR A 61 9.19 -4.99 2.01
N PHE A 62 8.16 -4.24 2.43
CA PHE A 62 7.91 -2.90 1.92
C PHE A 62 9.06 -1.95 2.25
N MET A 63 9.56 -1.98 3.48
CA MET A 63 10.64 -1.08 3.91
C MET A 63 11.95 -1.33 3.16
N GLY A 64 12.17 -2.56 2.70
CA GLY A 64 13.36 -2.89 1.90
C GLY A 64 13.14 -2.78 0.40
N SER A 65 11.96 -2.42 -0.04
CA SER A 65 11.59 -2.41 -1.45
C SER A 65 11.90 -1.07 -2.12
N ARG A 66 12.32 -1.13 -3.38
CA ARG A 66 12.49 0.08 -4.19
C ARG A 66 11.16 0.74 -4.52
N GLU A 67 10.07 -0.01 -4.52
CA GLU A 67 8.73 0.55 -4.76
C GLU A 67 8.41 1.67 -3.78
N ARG A 68 8.89 1.54 -2.54
CA ARG A 68 8.65 2.52 -1.51
C ARG A 68 9.11 3.92 -1.94
N GLU A 69 10.25 4.00 -2.60
CA GLU A 69 10.81 5.27 -3.06
C GLU A 69 10.10 5.81 -4.30
N LEU A 70 9.54 4.92 -5.12
CA LEU A 70 8.89 5.29 -6.37
C LEU A 70 7.42 5.66 -6.20
N MET A 71 6.84 5.32 -5.07
CA MET A 71 5.45 5.54 -4.75
C MET A 71 5.21 7.00 -4.38
N HIS A 72 4.01 7.53 -4.66
CA HIS A 72 3.66 8.87 -4.21
C HIS A 72 3.81 8.97 -2.68
N PRO A 73 4.38 10.05 -2.16
CA PRO A 73 4.63 10.17 -0.70
C PRO A 73 3.40 9.94 0.17
N GLN A 74 2.23 10.38 -0.28
CA GLN A 74 0.99 10.16 0.46
C GLN A 74 0.65 8.68 0.52
N THR A 75 0.70 7.98 -0.62
CA THR A 75 0.43 6.53 -0.68
C THR A 75 1.44 5.76 0.15
N ARG A 76 2.71 6.14 0.07
CA ARG A 76 3.78 5.52 0.86
C ARG A 76 3.50 5.65 2.35
N ARG A 77 3.12 6.84 2.81
CA ARG A 77 2.83 7.08 4.23
C ARG A 77 1.62 6.28 4.70
N GLU A 78 0.57 6.25 3.90
CA GLU A 78 -0.64 5.50 4.23
C GLU A 78 -0.37 4.00 4.30
N LEU A 79 0.35 3.48 3.32
CA LEU A 79 0.68 2.05 3.28
C LEU A 79 1.58 1.67 4.44
N GLU A 80 2.60 2.46 4.73
CA GLU A 80 3.50 2.21 5.85
C GLU A 80 2.73 2.20 7.18
N PHE A 81 1.79 3.13 7.35
CA PHE A 81 0.97 3.20 8.56
C PHE A 81 0.14 1.93 8.74
N VAL A 82 -0.53 1.49 7.68
CA VAL A 82 -1.37 0.29 7.73
C VAL A 82 -0.53 -0.97 7.98
N LEU A 83 0.61 -1.10 7.29
CA LEU A 83 1.48 -2.26 7.48
C LEU A 83 2.11 -2.28 8.88
N THR A 84 2.39 -1.11 9.44
CA THR A 84 2.88 -0.99 10.81
C THR A 84 1.80 -1.43 11.79
N MET A 85 0.56 -1.05 11.55
CA MET A 85 -0.58 -1.48 12.37
C MET A 85 -0.73 -3.01 12.32
N LEU A 86 -0.56 -3.60 11.14
CA LEU A 86 -0.62 -5.05 10.98
C LEU A 86 0.43 -5.74 11.86
N ARG A 87 1.67 -5.23 11.84
CA ARG A 87 2.75 -5.77 12.67
C ARG A 87 2.45 -5.63 14.16
N ASP A 88 1.97 -4.47 14.59
CA ASP A 88 1.87 -4.13 16.01
C ASP A 88 0.55 -4.53 16.64
N LYS A 89 -0.53 -4.54 15.87
CA LYS A 89 -1.89 -4.77 16.40
C LYS A 89 -2.55 -6.02 15.83
N GLY A 90 -1.98 -6.61 14.79
CA GLY A 90 -2.48 -7.85 14.19
C GLY A 90 -3.56 -7.65 13.16
N GLU A 91 -3.96 -8.76 12.54
CA GLU A 91 -4.88 -8.75 11.40
C GLU A 91 -6.28 -8.25 11.76
N LYS A 92 -6.79 -8.71 12.88
CA LYS A 92 -8.17 -8.37 13.26
C LYS A 92 -8.37 -6.86 13.37
N GLU A 93 -7.51 -6.17 14.09
CA GLU A 93 -7.60 -4.72 14.25
C GLU A 93 -7.33 -3.99 12.95
N THR A 94 -6.32 -4.45 12.21
CA THR A 94 -5.95 -3.81 10.94
C THR A 94 -7.07 -3.92 9.93
N PHE A 95 -7.68 -5.10 9.79
CA PHE A 95 -8.76 -5.29 8.85
C PHE A 95 -10.00 -4.50 9.24
N SER A 96 -10.28 -4.41 10.54
CA SER A 96 -11.37 -3.57 11.04
C SER A 96 -11.12 -2.09 10.71
N TYR A 97 -9.90 -1.64 10.89
CA TYR A 97 -9.52 -0.27 10.54
C TYR A 97 -9.66 0.00 9.04
N LEU A 98 -9.20 -0.93 8.20
CA LEU A 98 -9.34 -0.79 6.75
C LEU A 98 -10.80 -0.67 6.33
N LYS A 99 -11.66 -1.51 6.91
CA LYS A 99 -13.08 -1.54 6.58
C LYS A 99 -13.82 -0.30 7.08
N ASN A 100 -13.56 0.10 8.32
CA ASN A 100 -14.36 1.10 9.00
C ASN A 100 -13.82 2.53 8.90
N CYS A 101 -12.56 2.67 8.54
CA CYS A 101 -11.92 3.98 8.44
C CYS A 101 -11.38 4.25 7.03
N VAL A 102 -10.49 3.40 6.53
CA VAL A 102 -9.82 3.64 5.26
C VAL A 102 -10.82 3.64 4.11
N LEU A 103 -11.62 2.57 3.98
CA LEU A 103 -12.61 2.48 2.90
C LEU A 103 -13.72 3.51 3.01
N ARG A 104 -13.95 4.06 4.19
CA ARG A 104 -14.95 5.10 4.40
C ARG A 104 -14.41 6.51 4.21
N GLY A 105 -13.14 6.63 3.83
CA GLY A 105 -12.53 7.93 3.57
C GLY A 105 -12.24 8.76 4.81
N LYS A 106 -12.21 8.14 5.99
CA LYS A 106 -11.89 8.88 7.21
C LYS A 106 -10.43 9.31 7.21
N PRO A 107 -10.12 10.48 7.83
CA PRO A 107 -8.74 10.96 7.82
C PRO A 107 -7.83 10.04 8.63
N PHE A 108 -6.60 9.89 8.16
CA PHE A 108 -5.54 9.25 8.94
C PHE A 108 -5.14 10.17 10.09
N PRO A 109 -4.46 9.64 11.14
CA PRO A 109 -4.13 10.46 12.31
C PRO A 109 -3.40 11.76 12.03
N TRP A 110 -2.55 11.76 11.01
CA TRP A 110 -1.78 12.98 10.66
C TRP A 110 -2.58 13.99 9.84
N GLU A 111 -3.79 13.64 9.45
CA GLU A 111 -4.65 14.53 8.67
C GLU A 111 -5.67 15.27 9.53
N GLU A 112 -5.77 14.91 10.78
CA GLU A 112 -6.75 15.51 11.69
C GLU A 112 -6.33 16.89 12.21
#